data_e18adc3b6d5f275a75583bb3966acc6d
#
_entry.id   e18adc3b6d5f275a75583bb3966acc6d
#
_cell.length_a   1.000
_cell.length_b   1.000
_cell.length_c   1.000
_cell.angle_alpha   90.00
_cell.angle_beta   90.00
_cell.angle_gamma   90.00
#
_symmetry.space_group_name_H-M   'P 1'
#
loop_
_entity.id
_entity.type
_entity.pdbx_description
1 polymer ?
#
loop_
_entity_poly.entity_id
_entity_poly.type
_entity_poly.pdbx_seq_one_letter_code
_entity_poly.pdbx_strand_id
1 'polypeptide(L)'
;MSKQTFDQVGLNPALLATLDSLNYTHMTPIQALSLPAILKHRDVIGQGKTGSGKTAAFGLGVLSNLNVKRFRVQSLVLCPTRELADQVAKEIRTLGRGIHNIKVLTLCGGMPMGPQIGSLEHGAHILVGTPGRILDHLEKGRIDLSELNTLVLDEADRMLDMGFQDALDAIIDAAPKQRQTLLFSATFPEKIEQIAQRIMQTPEVIKVESTHDTSSIAQYFYKVEGSETRDEALANLLLTHQPESAVVFCNTKKEVQSVADELHHKGFSVIDIHGDLEQRERDQALVQFANKSVSILVATDVAARGLDVDNLDAVFNFELSRDPEVHVHRIGRTGRAGSKGLAFSFFGEKDGLRVARIEEYLEMDVVPATLPAKSNQQPYQAKMVTINIDGGKKQKVRPGDILGCLTGKNGIPGSQVGKIHLFPVRAYVAVEKSVAKKALQTISNGKMKGRQFRARILK
;
A
#
# COMPACT_ATOMS: atom_id res chain seq x y z
N MET A 1 -10.02 27.39 -2.03
CA MET A 1 -9.80 27.19 -3.47
C MET A 1 -11.01 26.50 -4.07
N SER A 2 -11.56 26.98 -5.21
CA SER A 2 -12.66 26.31 -5.91
C SER A 2 -12.23 24.89 -6.29
N LYS A 3 -13.07 23.90 -6.02
CA LYS A 3 -12.79 22.50 -6.36
C LYS A 3 -12.84 22.36 -7.89
N GLN A 4 -11.68 22.18 -8.53
CA GLN A 4 -11.58 21.98 -9.98
C GLN A 4 -12.06 20.58 -10.38
N THR A 5 -12.74 20.51 -11.52
CA THR A 5 -13.28 19.25 -12.08
C THR A 5 -12.39 18.72 -13.21
N PHE A 6 -12.47 17.41 -13.50
CA PHE A 6 -11.58 16.76 -14.47
C PHE A 6 -11.85 17.14 -15.93
N ASP A 7 -13.03 17.63 -16.26
CA ASP A 7 -13.39 18.11 -17.60
C ASP A 7 -12.59 19.38 -18.05
N GLN A 8 -12.04 20.10 -17.07
CA GLN A 8 -11.27 21.35 -17.32
C GLN A 8 -9.84 21.11 -17.81
N VAL A 9 -9.32 19.89 -17.74
CA VAL A 9 -7.91 19.59 -18.06
C VAL A 9 -7.69 18.89 -19.41
N GLY A 10 -8.74 18.67 -20.20
CA GLY A 10 -8.61 18.14 -21.56
C GLY A 10 -8.40 16.62 -21.64
N LEU A 11 -8.87 15.85 -20.67
CA LEU A 11 -8.89 14.38 -20.73
C LEU A 11 -9.82 13.91 -21.85
N ASN A 12 -9.49 12.74 -22.43
CA ASN A 12 -10.35 12.15 -23.45
C ASN A 12 -11.71 11.68 -22.87
N PRO A 13 -12.77 11.64 -23.69
CA PRO A 13 -14.12 11.32 -23.22
C PRO A 13 -14.24 9.96 -22.52
N ALA A 14 -13.45 8.94 -22.92
CA ALA A 14 -13.50 7.62 -22.32
C ALA A 14 -12.94 7.63 -20.88
N LEU A 15 -11.91 8.44 -20.61
CA LEU A 15 -11.38 8.65 -19.26
C LEU A 15 -12.37 9.43 -18.39
N LEU A 16 -12.97 10.51 -18.93
CA LEU A 16 -13.98 11.29 -18.21
C LEU A 16 -15.18 10.43 -17.80
N ALA A 17 -15.75 9.65 -18.74
CA ALA A 17 -16.84 8.72 -18.44
C ALA A 17 -16.47 7.67 -17.39
N THR A 18 -15.19 7.24 -17.38
CA THR A 18 -14.69 6.31 -16.36
C THR A 18 -14.62 6.99 -15.00
N LEU A 19 -14.09 8.21 -14.91
CA LEU A 19 -14.01 8.99 -13.67
C LEU A 19 -15.39 9.24 -13.07
N ASP A 20 -16.36 9.64 -13.88
CA ASP A 20 -17.76 9.82 -13.45
C ASP A 20 -18.33 8.53 -12.84
N SER A 21 -18.13 7.40 -13.50
CA SER A 21 -18.61 6.10 -13.03
C SER A 21 -17.91 5.59 -11.76
N LEU A 22 -16.78 6.19 -11.42
CA LEU A 22 -16.01 5.96 -10.18
C LEU A 22 -16.31 7.01 -9.10
N ASN A 23 -17.21 7.96 -9.37
CA ASN A 23 -17.53 9.10 -8.50
C ASN A 23 -16.32 10.02 -8.22
N TYR A 24 -15.40 10.14 -9.18
CA TYR A 24 -14.32 11.12 -9.12
C TYR A 24 -14.82 12.45 -9.64
N THR A 25 -15.45 13.23 -8.78
CA THR A 25 -16.10 14.51 -9.15
C THR A 25 -15.14 15.70 -9.21
N HIS A 26 -14.14 15.70 -8.35
CA HIS A 26 -13.21 16.82 -8.20
C HIS A 26 -11.77 16.32 -8.10
N MET A 27 -10.85 17.10 -8.63
CA MET A 27 -9.42 16.87 -8.52
C MET A 27 -8.93 17.18 -7.10
N THR A 28 -8.00 16.35 -6.62
CA THR A 28 -7.20 16.71 -5.45
C THR A 28 -6.20 17.82 -5.82
N PRO A 29 -5.62 18.55 -4.84
CA PRO A 29 -4.64 19.62 -5.14
C PRO A 29 -3.48 19.16 -6.01
N ILE A 30 -2.89 17.96 -5.75
CA ILE A 30 -1.80 17.43 -6.57
C ILE A 30 -2.26 17.14 -8.00
N GLN A 31 -3.48 16.63 -8.20
CA GLN A 31 -4.05 16.36 -9.51
C GLN A 31 -4.29 17.67 -10.28
N ALA A 32 -4.92 18.64 -9.64
CA ALA A 32 -5.24 19.92 -10.26
C ALA A 32 -3.98 20.68 -10.75
N LEU A 33 -2.90 20.58 -9.97
CA LEU A 33 -1.64 21.23 -10.30
C LEU A 33 -0.81 20.45 -11.32
N SER A 34 -0.78 19.10 -11.23
CA SER A 34 0.13 18.31 -12.06
C SER A 34 -0.47 17.88 -13.41
N LEU A 35 -1.77 17.56 -13.48
CA LEU A 35 -2.39 17.08 -14.72
C LEU A 35 -2.21 18.02 -15.91
N PRO A 36 -2.36 19.36 -15.79
CA PRO A 36 -2.17 20.25 -16.93
C PRO A 36 -0.77 20.17 -17.55
N ALA A 37 0.28 20.00 -16.74
CA ALA A 37 1.64 19.85 -17.21
C ALA A 37 1.88 18.46 -17.80
N ILE A 38 1.38 17.40 -17.12
CA ILE A 38 1.50 16.03 -17.57
C ILE A 38 0.85 15.83 -18.94
N LEU A 39 -0.35 16.37 -19.14
CA LEU A 39 -1.08 16.26 -20.42
C LEU A 39 -0.43 17.08 -21.56
N LYS A 40 0.41 18.05 -21.24
CA LYS A 40 1.26 18.78 -22.19
C LYS A 40 2.61 18.09 -22.43
N HIS A 41 2.78 16.86 -21.99
CA HIS A 41 4.01 16.07 -22.09
C HIS A 41 5.24 16.69 -21.43
N ARG A 42 5.05 17.56 -20.42
CA ARG A 42 6.15 18.14 -19.66
C ARG A 42 6.59 17.18 -18.57
N ASP A 43 7.87 17.24 -18.22
CA ASP A 43 8.37 16.54 -17.05
C ASP A 43 7.80 17.18 -15.78
N VAL A 44 7.44 16.35 -14.80
CA VAL A 44 6.82 16.82 -13.56
C VAL A 44 7.47 16.16 -12.35
N ILE A 45 7.83 16.97 -11.39
CA ILE A 45 8.17 16.55 -10.03
C ILE A 45 6.97 16.85 -9.15
N GLY A 46 6.32 15.80 -8.67
CA GLY A 46 5.16 15.90 -7.77
C GLY A 46 5.52 15.52 -6.35
N GLN A 47 5.65 16.52 -5.47
CA GLN A 47 5.87 16.29 -4.05
C GLN A 47 4.54 16.33 -3.29
N GLY A 48 4.22 15.23 -2.62
CA GLY A 48 2.99 15.14 -1.83
C GLY A 48 2.91 13.82 -1.06
N LYS A 49 2.19 13.83 0.06
CA LYS A 49 2.03 12.67 0.93
C LYS A 49 1.34 11.49 0.24
N THR A 50 1.49 10.29 0.80
CA THR A 50 0.71 9.11 0.40
C THR A 50 -0.79 9.39 0.57
N GLY A 51 -1.61 8.96 -0.40
CA GLY A 51 -3.05 9.22 -0.39
C GLY A 51 -3.48 10.61 -0.91
N SER A 52 -2.54 11.45 -1.38
CA SER A 52 -2.89 12.76 -1.99
C SER A 52 -3.49 12.65 -3.39
N GLY A 53 -3.52 11.46 -4.00
CA GLY A 53 -4.06 11.24 -5.35
C GLY A 53 -3.00 11.24 -6.46
N LYS A 54 -1.71 11.10 -6.11
CA LYS A 54 -0.60 11.03 -7.08
C LYS A 54 -0.79 9.94 -8.13
N THR A 55 -1.18 8.75 -7.70
CA THR A 55 -1.38 7.59 -8.58
C THR A 55 -2.40 7.87 -9.68
N ALA A 56 -3.53 8.50 -9.34
CA ALA A 56 -4.52 8.89 -10.34
C ALA A 56 -3.98 10.00 -11.27
N ALA A 57 -3.20 10.94 -10.76
CA ALA A 57 -2.60 12.00 -11.58
C ALA A 57 -1.69 11.42 -12.68
N PHE A 58 -0.66 10.64 -12.31
CA PHE A 58 0.22 10.05 -13.33
C PHE A 58 -0.47 8.94 -14.13
N GLY A 59 -1.39 8.18 -13.52
CA GLY A 59 -2.16 7.15 -14.19
C GLY A 59 -3.00 7.70 -15.34
N LEU A 60 -3.69 8.83 -15.13
CA LEU A 60 -4.43 9.54 -16.17
C LEU A 60 -3.49 10.07 -17.27
N GLY A 61 -2.30 10.59 -16.89
CA GLY A 61 -1.29 11.02 -17.84
C GLY A 61 -0.80 9.87 -18.73
N VAL A 62 -0.39 8.75 -18.13
CA VAL A 62 0.03 7.54 -18.83
C VAL A 62 -1.05 7.05 -19.80
N LEU A 63 -2.32 7.00 -19.35
CA LEU A 63 -3.45 6.56 -20.18
C LEU A 63 -3.77 7.54 -21.32
N SER A 64 -3.57 8.84 -21.10
CA SER A 64 -3.79 9.87 -22.13
C SER A 64 -2.75 9.85 -23.24
N ASN A 65 -1.51 9.43 -22.91
CA ASN A 65 -0.39 9.33 -23.85
C ASN A 65 -0.35 8.02 -24.63
N LEU A 66 -1.30 7.12 -24.36
CA LEU A 66 -1.26 5.75 -24.87
C LEU A 66 -1.82 5.63 -26.29
N ASN A 67 -1.06 5.00 -27.17
CA ASN A 67 -1.56 4.54 -28.46
C ASN A 67 -1.85 3.03 -28.43
N VAL A 68 -3.12 2.66 -28.21
CA VAL A 68 -3.53 1.26 -28.07
C VAL A 68 -3.34 0.42 -29.32
N LYS A 69 -3.13 1.03 -30.51
CA LYS A 69 -2.86 0.32 -31.77
C LYS A 69 -1.39 -0.16 -31.83
N ARG A 70 -0.50 0.45 -31.06
CA ARG A 70 0.91 0.09 -30.98
C ARG A 70 1.14 -0.85 -29.79
N PHE A 71 1.21 -2.13 -30.07
CA PHE A 71 1.37 -3.16 -29.04
C PHE A 71 2.85 -3.28 -28.63
N ARG A 72 3.39 -2.22 -28.05
CA ARG A 72 4.77 -2.05 -27.55
C ARG A 72 4.73 -1.41 -26.17
N VAL A 73 5.82 -1.53 -25.42
CA VAL A 73 5.96 -0.88 -24.12
C VAL A 73 6.11 0.63 -24.33
N GLN A 74 5.09 1.37 -23.99
CA GLN A 74 5.02 2.82 -24.14
C GLN A 74 5.20 3.55 -22.82
N SER A 75 4.83 2.89 -21.70
CA SER A 75 4.98 3.48 -20.38
C SER A 75 5.54 2.47 -19.39
N LEU A 76 6.45 2.94 -18.53
CA LEU A 76 7.04 2.19 -17.43
C LEU A 76 6.83 2.95 -16.13
N VAL A 77 6.25 2.27 -15.13
CA VAL A 77 6.07 2.80 -13.78
C VAL A 77 6.91 1.96 -12.83
N LEU A 78 7.87 2.57 -12.16
CA LEU A 78 8.71 1.95 -11.14
C LEU A 78 8.20 2.28 -9.75
N CYS A 79 8.07 1.26 -8.92
CA CYS A 79 7.60 1.33 -7.54
C CYS A 79 8.58 0.60 -6.61
N PRO A 80 8.80 1.06 -5.36
CA PRO A 80 9.74 0.44 -4.43
C PRO A 80 9.34 -0.97 -4.01
N THR A 81 8.05 -1.24 -3.89
CA THR A 81 7.53 -2.52 -3.39
C THR A 81 6.55 -3.14 -4.38
N ARG A 82 6.40 -4.45 -4.26
CA ARG A 82 5.44 -5.21 -5.04
C ARG A 82 4.00 -4.79 -4.75
N GLU A 83 3.71 -4.61 -3.48
CA GLU A 83 2.38 -4.22 -3.00
C GLU A 83 1.95 -2.90 -3.64
N LEU A 84 2.84 -1.90 -3.66
CA LEU A 84 2.57 -0.63 -4.34
C LEU A 84 2.45 -0.80 -5.86
N ALA A 85 3.31 -1.60 -6.48
CA ALA A 85 3.21 -1.88 -7.91
C ALA A 85 1.88 -2.54 -8.28
N ASP A 86 1.39 -3.48 -7.47
CA ASP A 86 0.08 -4.12 -7.66
C ASP A 86 -1.08 -3.11 -7.48
N GLN A 87 -1.00 -2.20 -6.49
CA GLN A 87 -1.97 -1.13 -6.28
C GLN A 87 -2.01 -0.16 -7.46
N VAL A 88 -0.84 0.34 -7.88
CA VAL A 88 -0.70 1.24 -9.03
C VAL A 88 -1.22 0.59 -10.31
N ALA A 89 -0.86 -0.66 -10.58
CA ALA A 89 -1.34 -1.38 -11.75
C ALA A 89 -2.87 -1.60 -11.71
N LYS A 90 -3.44 -1.87 -10.53
CA LYS A 90 -4.89 -1.98 -10.33
C LYS A 90 -5.58 -0.65 -10.60
N GLU A 91 -5.04 0.44 -10.07
CA GLU A 91 -5.58 1.79 -10.27
C GLU A 91 -5.56 2.18 -11.74
N ILE A 92 -4.42 2.00 -12.45
CA ILE A 92 -4.32 2.26 -13.89
C ILE A 92 -5.32 1.42 -14.68
N ARG A 93 -5.52 0.13 -14.35
CA ARG A 93 -6.55 -0.72 -15.00
C ARG A 93 -7.97 -0.21 -14.72
N THR A 94 -8.22 0.28 -13.52
CA THR A 94 -9.51 0.84 -13.11
C THR A 94 -9.82 2.12 -13.87
N LEU A 95 -8.86 3.04 -13.94
CA LEU A 95 -8.97 4.29 -14.69
C LEU A 95 -9.09 4.05 -16.21
N GLY A 96 -8.34 3.06 -16.72
CA GLY A 96 -8.31 2.71 -18.15
C GLY A 96 -9.43 1.77 -18.61
N ARG A 97 -10.40 1.40 -17.77
CA ARG A 97 -11.42 0.39 -18.12
C ARG A 97 -12.33 0.80 -19.30
N GLY A 98 -12.46 2.10 -19.55
CA GLY A 98 -13.19 2.63 -20.71
C GLY A 98 -12.40 2.60 -22.02
N ILE A 99 -11.12 2.27 -22.00
CA ILE A 99 -10.25 2.19 -23.17
C ILE A 99 -10.06 0.72 -23.55
N HIS A 100 -10.52 0.32 -24.73
CA HIS A 100 -10.43 -1.08 -25.17
C HIS A 100 -8.98 -1.49 -25.47
N ASN A 101 -8.68 -2.77 -25.25
CA ASN A 101 -7.40 -3.42 -25.59
C ASN A 101 -6.16 -2.91 -24.84
N ILE A 102 -6.30 -2.20 -23.74
CA ILE A 102 -5.14 -1.86 -22.90
C ILE A 102 -4.59 -3.12 -22.21
N LYS A 103 -3.29 -3.31 -22.27
CA LYS A 103 -2.59 -4.34 -21.50
C LYS A 103 -1.59 -3.71 -20.52
N VAL A 104 -1.86 -3.88 -19.25
CA VAL A 104 -1.00 -3.45 -18.12
C VAL A 104 -0.44 -4.71 -17.47
N LEU A 105 0.88 -4.87 -17.47
CA LEU A 105 1.57 -5.98 -16.80
C LEU A 105 2.22 -5.51 -15.52
N THR A 106 2.16 -6.35 -14.49
CA THR A 106 2.87 -6.15 -13.23
C THR A 106 4.07 -7.09 -13.18
N LEU A 107 5.27 -6.55 -13.02
CA LEU A 107 6.53 -7.28 -13.00
C LEU A 107 7.28 -7.02 -11.69
N CYS A 108 7.19 -7.95 -10.75
CA CYS A 108 7.72 -7.76 -9.40
C CYS A 108 8.56 -8.96 -8.95
N GLY A 109 9.56 -8.70 -8.12
CA GLY A 109 10.31 -9.73 -7.41
C GLY A 109 9.40 -10.58 -6.52
N GLY A 110 9.88 -11.72 -6.01
CA GLY A 110 9.08 -12.62 -5.16
C GLY A 110 7.94 -13.37 -5.87
N MET A 111 7.70 -13.09 -7.18
CA MET A 111 6.75 -13.83 -8.01
C MET A 111 7.47 -14.77 -8.97
N PRO A 112 6.88 -15.93 -9.31
CA PRO A 112 7.45 -16.84 -10.29
C PRO A 112 7.74 -16.15 -11.62
N MET A 113 8.93 -16.39 -12.17
CA MET A 113 9.42 -15.76 -13.41
C MET A 113 8.63 -16.21 -14.64
N GLY A 114 8.33 -17.52 -14.75
CA GLY A 114 7.68 -18.09 -15.92
C GLY A 114 6.38 -17.42 -16.34
N PRO A 115 5.41 -17.18 -15.45
CA PRO A 115 4.20 -16.45 -15.79
C PRO A 115 4.44 -15.01 -16.25
N GLN A 116 5.48 -14.34 -15.78
CA GLN A 116 5.85 -13.00 -16.24
C GLN A 116 6.40 -13.05 -17.67
N ILE A 117 7.28 -14.02 -17.97
CA ILE A 117 7.81 -14.26 -19.31
C ILE A 117 6.67 -14.52 -20.30
N GLY A 118 5.80 -15.50 -20.02
CA GLY A 118 4.68 -15.81 -20.90
C GLY A 118 3.70 -14.64 -21.09
N SER A 119 3.60 -13.73 -20.09
CA SER A 119 2.81 -12.51 -20.24
C SER A 119 3.47 -11.48 -21.14
N LEU A 120 4.81 -11.36 -21.10
CA LEU A 120 5.59 -10.44 -21.93
C LEU A 120 5.62 -10.87 -23.40
N GLU A 121 5.65 -12.17 -23.69
CA GLU A 121 5.59 -12.71 -25.07
C GLU A 121 4.36 -12.22 -25.84
N HIS A 122 3.28 -11.90 -25.15
CA HIS A 122 2.06 -11.37 -25.72
C HIS A 122 2.05 -9.84 -25.83
N GLY A 123 3.19 -9.18 -25.57
CA GLY A 123 3.32 -7.72 -25.54
C GLY A 123 2.58 -7.05 -24.39
N ALA A 124 2.86 -5.78 -24.17
CA ALA A 124 2.18 -4.91 -23.22
C ALA A 124 2.32 -3.46 -23.63
N HIS A 125 1.38 -2.60 -23.17
CA HIS A 125 1.46 -1.16 -23.37
C HIS A 125 2.11 -0.46 -22.16
N ILE A 126 1.76 -0.93 -20.96
CA ILE A 126 2.19 -0.34 -19.71
C ILE A 126 2.81 -1.43 -18.84
N LEU A 127 4.01 -1.21 -18.39
CA LEU A 127 4.67 -2.02 -17.37
C LEU A 127 4.64 -1.28 -16.03
N VAL A 128 4.29 -2.00 -14.98
CA VAL A 128 4.40 -1.52 -13.60
C VAL A 128 5.24 -2.52 -12.84
N GLY A 129 6.30 -2.10 -12.15
CA GLY A 129 7.13 -3.08 -11.49
C GLY A 129 8.13 -2.53 -10.49
N THR A 130 8.84 -3.46 -9.83
CA THR A 130 9.96 -3.13 -8.95
C THR A 130 11.27 -3.09 -9.74
N PRO A 131 12.20 -2.17 -9.42
CA PRO A 131 13.41 -1.95 -10.23
C PRO A 131 14.20 -3.23 -10.51
N GLY A 132 14.53 -4.02 -9.49
CA GLY A 132 15.32 -5.24 -9.67
C GLY A 132 14.68 -6.28 -10.61
N ARG A 133 13.34 -6.43 -10.63
CA ARG A 133 12.67 -7.38 -11.53
C ARG A 133 12.55 -6.82 -12.97
N ILE A 134 12.35 -5.53 -13.12
CA ILE A 134 12.38 -4.87 -14.43
C ILE A 134 13.77 -5.01 -15.04
N LEU A 135 14.83 -4.74 -14.26
CA LEU A 135 16.21 -4.91 -14.71
C LEU A 135 16.52 -6.36 -15.14
N ASP A 136 16.12 -7.37 -14.33
CA ASP A 136 16.30 -8.79 -14.68
C ASP A 136 15.63 -9.17 -16.01
N HIS A 137 14.46 -8.64 -16.31
CA HIS A 137 13.82 -8.85 -17.61
C HIS A 137 14.49 -8.08 -18.74
N LEU A 138 14.99 -6.88 -18.47
CA LEU A 138 15.68 -6.01 -19.43
C LEU A 138 17.02 -6.62 -19.86
N GLU A 139 17.86 -7.02 -18.89
CA GLU A 139 19.17 -7.67 -19.13
C GLU A 139 19.05 -8.97 -19.94
N LYS A 140 17.95 -9.68 -19.78
CA LYS A 140 17.65 -10.90 -20.52
C LYS A 140 16.92 -10.66 -21.84
N GLY A 141 16.84 -9.41 -22.31
CA GLY A 141 16.22 -9.03 -23.58
C GLY A 141 14.72 -9.34 -23.67
N ARG A 142 14.01 -9.46 -22.55
CA ARG A 142 12.56 -9.78 -22.53
C ARG A 142 11.67 -8.54 -22.55
N ILE A 143 12.25 -7.38 -22.26
CA ILE A 143 11.62 -6.07 -22.33
C ILE A 143 12.38 -5.24 -23.34
N ASP A 144 11.66 -4.64 -24.27
CA ASP A 144 12.17 -3.62 -25.18
C ASP A 144 11.55 -2.27 -24.78
N LEU A 145 12.41 -1.31 -24.42
CA LEU A 145 12.05 0.04 -24.03
C LEU A 145 12.24 1.08 -25.15
N SER A 146 12.60 0.65 -26.35
CA SER A 146 12.93 1.56 -27.48
C SER A 146 11.80 2.52 -27.86
N GLU A 147 10.54 2.14 -27.60
CA GLU A 147 9.36 2.99 -27.83
C GLU A 147 8.76 3.59 -26.53
N LEU A 148 9.53 3.60 -25.44
CA LEU A 148 9.07 4.18 -24.17
C LEU A 148 8.93 5.69 -24.31
N ASN A 149 7.71 6.20 -24.09
CA ASN A 149 7.42 7.63 -24.14
C ASN A 149 7.17 8.25 -22.77
N THR A 150 6.88 7.41 -21.76
CA THR A 150 6.62 7.89 -20.40
C THR A 150 7.29 7.00 -19.36
N LEU A 151 8.14 7.58 -18.52
CA LEU A 151 8.73 6.95 -17.34
C LEU A 151 8.15 7.60 -16.09
N VAL A 152 7.66 6.78 -15.18
CA VAL A 152 7.17 7.22 -13.87
C VAL A 152 8.00 6.59 -12.77
N LEU A 153 8.51 7.40 -11.85
CA LEU A 153 9.14 6.96 -10.61
C LEU A 153 8.18 7.33 -9.46
N ASP A 154 7.51 6.32 -8.89
CA ASP A 154 6.60 6.53 -7.75
C ASP A 154 7.28 6.11 -6.45
N GLU A 155 7.19 6.96 -5.42
CA GLU A 155 7.93 6.85 -4.17
C GLU A 155 9.45 6.72 -4.42
N ALA A 156 10.01 7.63 -5.22
CA ALA A 156 11.41 7.61 -5.65
C ALA A 156 12.39 7.62 -4.47
N ASP A 157 12.13 8.41 -3.42
CA ASP A 157 12.87 8.47 -2.17
C ASP A 157 13.02 7.07 -1.55
N ARG A 158 11.94 6.31 -1.53
CA ARG A 158 11.94 4.96 -0.96
C ARG A 158 12.70 3.94 -1.81
N MET A 159 12.69 4.10 -3.13
CA MET A 159 13.51 3.24 -3.99
C MET A 159 15.00 3.38 -3.67
N LEU A 160 15.46 4.60 -3.38
CA LEU A 160 16.84 4.86 -2.96
C LEU A 160 17.15 4.29 -1.57
N ASP A 161 16.25 4.50 -0.60
CA ASP A 161 16.39 3.94 0.75
C ASP A 161 16.51 2.41 0.74
N MET A 162 15.87 1.75 -0.22
CA MET A 162 15.92 0.30 -0.41
C MET A 162 17.13 -0.16 -1.23
N GLY A 163 18.02 0.75 -1.64
CA GLY A 163 19.25 0.42 -2.36
C GLY A 163 19.04 0.10 -3.84
N PHE A 164 17.98 0.57 -4.47
CA PHE A 164 17.71 0.34 -5.90
C PHE A 164 18.42 1.32 -6.85
N GLN A 165 19.40 2.12 -6.35
CA GLN A 165 20.09 3.12 -7.16
C GLN A 165 20.63 2.53 -8.45
N ASP A 166 21.46 1.46 -8.38
CA ASP A 166 22.10 0.85 -9.55
C ASP A 166 21.07 0.30 -10.55
N ALA A 167 20.00 -0.30 -10.04
CA ALA A 167 18.94 -0.82 -10.90
C ALA A 167 18.15 0.31 -11.59
N LEU A 168 17.91 1.42 -10.91
CA LEU A 168 17.27 2.60 -11.49
C LEU A 168 18.14 3.19 -12.59
N ASP A 169 19.45 3.35 -12.35
CA ASP A 169 20.39 3.90 -13.30
C ASP A 169 20.44 3.05 -14.56
N ALA A 170 20.57 1.74 -14.43
CA ALA A 170 20.60 0.82 -15.58
C ALA A 170 19.30 0.85 -16.41
N ILE A 171 18.13 0.93 -15.76
CA ILE A 171 16.85 1.03 -16.46
C ILE A 171 16.69 2.37 -17.18
N ILE A 172 17.11 3.45 -16.54
CA ILE A 172 17.06 4.80 -17.10
C ILE A 172 17.96 4.93 -18.32
N ASP A 173 19.16 4.36 -18.26
CA ASP A 173 20.13 4.38 -19.35
C ASP A 173 19.68 3.56 -20.57
N ALA A 174 18.89 2.51 -20.35
CA ALA A 174 18.28 1.70 -21.41
C ALA A 174 17.01 2.33 -22.03
N ALA A 175 16.45 3.36 -21.42
CA ALA A 175 15.25 4.06 -21.90
C ALA A 175 15.62 5.20 -22.86
N PRO A 176 14.77 5.55 -23.87
CA PRO A 176 15.00 6.66 -24.75
C PRO A 176 15.20 7.98 -23.99
N LYS A 177 16.15 8.81 -24.47
CA LYS A 177 16.37 10.14 -23.87
C LYS A 177 15.18 11.08 -24.09
N GLN A 178 14.52 10.99 -25.25
CA GLN A 178 13.29 11.73 -25.53
C GLN A 178 12.10 10.96 -24.99
N ARG A 179 11.70 11.29 -23.79
CA ARG A 179 10.53 10.76 -23.11
C ARG A 179 10.01 11.80 -22.12
N GLN A 180 8.80 11.64 -21.69
CA GLN A 180 8.29 12.32 -20.51
C GLN A 180 8.75 11.56 -19.26
N THR A 181 9.25 12.27 -18.25
CA THR A 181 9.62 11.68 -16.96
C THR A 181 8.76 12.32 -15.85
N LEU A 182 8.07 11.48 -15.09
CA LEU A 182 7.23 11.88 -13.97
C LEU A 182 7.84 11.32 -12.68
N LEU A 183 8.26 12.17 -11.77
CA LEU A 183 8.85 11.79 -10.50
C LEU A 183 7.91 12.18 -9.37
N PHE A 184 7.38 11.19 -8.67
CA PHE A 184 6.52 11.40 -7.50
C PHE A 184 7.20 10.87 -6.24
N SER A 185 7.27 11.74 -5.23
CA SER A 185 7.90 11.42 -3.94
C SER A 185 7.19 12.14 -2.80
N ALA A 186 7.31 11.60 -1.61
CA ALA A 186 6.87 12.32 -0.41
C ALA A 186 7.94 13.33 0.00
N THR A 187 9.21 12.93 -0.10
CA THR A 187 10.38 13.70 0.29
C THR A 187 11.27 13.98 -0.91
N PHE A 188 12.12 14.99 -0.81
CA PHE A 188 13.00 15.36 -1.91
C PHE A 188 14.44 15.59 -1.42
N PRO A 189 15.10 14.51 -0.89
CA PRO A 189 16.47 14.60 -0.44
C PRO A 189 17.42 14.85 -1.62
N GLU A 190 18.63 15.33 -1.33
CA GLU A 190 19.64 15.69 -2.32
C GLU A 190 19.88 14.61 -3.39
N LYS A 191 19.86 13.34 -3.01
CA LYS A 191 20.01 12.21 -3.96
C LYS A 191 18.89 12.16 -5.00
N ILE A 192 17.66 12.45 -4.61
CA ILE A 192 16.51 12.52 -5.55
C ILE A 192 16.67 13.73 -6.47
N GLU A 193 17.14 14.85 -5.95
CA GLU A 193 17.41 16.04 -6.74
C GLU A 193 18.47 15.77 -7.81
N GLN A 194 19.57 15.09 -7.47
CA GLN A 194 20.61 14.67 -8.40
C GLN A 194 20.07 13.75 -9.50
N ILE A 195 19.20 12.78 -9.17
CA ILE A 195 18.55 11.94 -10.17
C ILE A 195 17.67 12.80 -11.07
N ALA A 196 16.80 13.64 -10.50
CA ALA A 196 15.91 14.49 -11.29
C ALA A 196 16.68 15.39 -12.26
N GLN A 197 17.77 16.04 -11.82
CA GLN A 197 18.62 16.88 -12.67
C GLN A 197 19.24 16.10 -13.84
N ARG A 198 19.56 14.82 -13.64
CA ARG A 198 20.15 13.97 -14.68
C ARG A 198 19.17 13.49 -15.73
N ILE A 199 17.92 13.17 -15.31
CA ILE A 199 16.98 12.42 -16.17
C ILE A 199 15.80 13.25 -16.67
N MET A 200 15.58 14.44 -16.13
CA MET A 200 14.43 15.30 -16.44
C MET A 200 14.86 16.54 -17.22
N GLN A 201 13.96 17.03 -18.08
CA GLN A 201 14.17 18.24 -18.87
C GLN A 201 13.25 19.35 -18.37
N THR A 202 13.84 20.36 -17.74
CA THR A 202 13.09 21.52 -17.19
C THR A 202 11.77 21.14 -16.51
N PRO A 203 11.82 20.27 -15.47
CA PRO A 203 10.61 19.74 -14.85
C PRO A 203 9.80 20.84 -14.18
N GLU A 204 8.48 20.73 -14.25
CA GLU A 204 7.58 21.53 -13.44
C GLU A 204 7.52 20.95 -12.02
N VAL A 205 7.96 21.75 -11.04
CA VAL A 205 8.02 21.31 -9.64
C VAL A 205 6.71 21.69 -8.96
N ILE A 206 5.97 20.69 -8.54
CA ILE A 206 4.67 20.83 -7.89
C ILE A 206 4.80 20.32 -6.46
N LYS A 207 4.78 21.25 -5.52
CA LYS A 207 4.72 20.95 -4.10
C LYS A 207 3.30 21.20 -3.62
N VAL A 208 2.65 20.14 -3.17
CA VAL A 208 1.43 20.30 -2.39
C VAL A 208 1.87 20.25 -0.94
N GLU A 209 1.84 21.42 -0.31
CA GLU A 209 2.05 21.50 1.12
C GLU A 209 1.14 20.45 1.77
N SER A 210 1.77 19.51 2.41
CA SER A 210 1.07 18.76 3.42
C SER A 210 0.73 19.78 4.50
N THR A 211 -0.46 20.37 4.42
CA THR A 211 -1.05 20.73 5.70
C THR A 211 -1.05 19.42 6.46
N HIS A 212 -0.05 19.27 7.33
CA HIS A 212 -0.07 18.23 8.33
C HIS A 212 -1.28 18.58 9.20
N ASP A 213 -2.47 18.31 8.65
CA ASP A 213 -3.66 18.35 9.45
C ASP A 213 -3.61 17.11 10.35
N THR A 214 -2.63 17.14 11.25
CA THR A 214 -2.53 16.22 12.38
C THR A 214 -3.60 16.56 13.42
N SER A 215 -4.41 17.60 13.18
CA SER A 215 -5.52 17.98 14.07
C SER A 215 -6.54 16.85 14.23
N SER A 216 -6.62 15.94 13.25
CA SER A 216 -7.42 14.72 13.33
C SER A 216 -6.75 13.58 14.10
N ILE A 217 -5.42 13.68 14.41
CA ILE A 217 -4.64 12.64 15.08
C ILE A 217 -4.23 13.12 16.47
N ALA A 218 -4.78 12.51 17.50
CA ALA A 218 -4.32 12.73 18.86
C ALA A 218 -3.01 11.98 19.09
N GLN A 219 -1.92 12.71 19.30
CA GLN A 219 -0.59 12.15 19.52
C GLN A 219 -0.25 12.16 20.99
N TYR A 220 0.21 11.02 21.50
CA TYR A 220 0.65 10.85 22.89
C TYR A 220 2.08 10.29 22.90
N PHE A 221 2.96 10.94 23.62
CA PHE A 221 4.35 10.51 23.80
C PHE A 221 4.56 10.04 25.23
N TYR A 222 5.07 8.83 25.40
CA TYR A 222 5.30 8.23 26.70
C TYR A 222 6.79 7.99 26.92
N LYS A 223 7.34 8.56 28.00
CA LYS A 223 8.72 8.27 28.38
C LYS A 223 8.75 6.93 29.11
N VAL A 224 9.33 5.91 28.46
CA VAL A 224 9.50 4.55 28.99
C VAL A 224 10.92 4.07 28.73
N GLU A 225 11.46 3.30 29.67
CA GLU A 225 12.84 2.85 29.59
C GLU A 225 12.90 1.32 29.64
N GLY A 226 13.78 0.76 28.77
CA GLY A 226 13.88 -0.69 28.62
C GLY A 226 12.77 -1.31 27.77
N SER A 227 13.05 -2.49 27.22
CA SER A 227 12.10 -3.22 26.35
C SER A 227 10.91 -3.76 27.14
N GLU A 228 11.15 -4.33 28.33
CA GLU A 228 10.07 -4.90 29.16
C GLU A 228 9.06 -3.83 29.58
N THR A 229 9.52 -2.64 29.96
CA THR A 229 8.63 -1.53 30.30
C THR A 229 7.81 -1.06 29.09
N ARG A 230 8.39 -1.05 27.89
CA ARG A 230 7.66 -0.71 26.66
C ARG A 230 6.61 -1.76 26.33
N ASP A 231 6.90 -3.04 26.50
CA ASP A 231 5.94 -4.13 26.28
C ASP A 231 4.76 -4.05 27.24
N GLU A 232 5.01 -3.73 28.51
CA GLU A 232 3.95 -3.50 29.49
C GLU A 232 3.11 -2.26 29.15
N ALA A 233 3.77 -1.16 28.77
CA ALA A 233 3.09 0.06 28.37
C ALA A 233 2.22 -0.15 27.11
N LEU A 234 2.73 -0.84 26.10
CA LEU A 234 2.02 -1.20 24.88
C LEU A 234 0.78 -2.05 25.21
N ALA A 235 0.97 -3.12 25.99
CA ALA A 235 -0.15 -3.99 26.38
C ALA A 235 -1.23 -3.22 27.15
N ASN A 236 -0.83 -2.36 28.08
CA ASN A 236 -1.76 -1.55 28.86
C ASN A 236 -2.56 -0.56 27.99
N LEU A 237 -1.91 0.12 27.03
CA LEU A 237 -2.58 1.03 26.12
C LEU A 237 -3.53 0.28 25.18
N LEU A 238 -3.15 -0.90 24.68
CA LEU A 238 -4.01 -1.76 23.87
C LEU A 238 -5.24 -2.23 24.67
N LEU A 239 -5.08 -2.58 25.94
CA LEU A 239 -6.19 -2.94 26.82
C LEU A 239 -7.09 -1.74 27.13
N THR A 240 -6.53 -0.57 27.31
CA THR A 240 -7.29 0.65 27.65
C THR A 240 -8.12 1.15 26.47
N HIS A 241 -7.54 1.17 25.26
CA HIS A 241 -8.16 1.77 24.08
C HIS A 241 -8.93 0.77 23.21
N GLN A 242 -8.69 -0.54 23.37
CA GLN A 242 -9.41 -1.62 22.66
C GLN A 242 -9.54 -1.40 21.14
N PRO A 243 -8.46 -1.06 20.39
CA PRO A 243 -8.58 -0.79 18.97
C PRO A 243 -8.98 -2.06 18.20
N GLU A 244 -9.93 -1.94 17.28
CA GLU A 244 -10.28 -3.02 16.33
C GLU A 244 -9.19 -3.21 15.26
N SER A 245 -8.39 -2.15 15.01
CA SER A 245 -7.30 -2.15 14.05
C SER A 245 -6.15 -1.27 14.54
N ALA A 246 -4.98 -1.87 14.76
CA ALA A 246 -3.78 -1.15 15.18
C ALA A 246 -2.53 -1.65 14.47
N VAL A 247 -1.58 -0.74 14.20
CA VAL A 247 -0.24 -1.11 13.74
C VAL A 247 0.77 -0.69 14.79
N VAL A 248 1.69 -1.60 15.12
CA VAL A 248 2.83 -1.37 16.01
C VAL A 248 4.11 -1.33 15.15
N PHE A 249 4.77 -0.20 15.10
CA PHE A 249 6.01 0.00 14.34
C PHE A 249 7.24 -0.24 15.21
N CYS A 250 8.12 -1.13 14.73
CA CYS A 250 9.44 -1.40 15.29
C CYS A 250 10.51 -1.10 14.24
N ASN A 251 11.73 -0.74 14.67
CA ASN A 251 12.82 -0.39 13.77
C ASN A 251 13.54 -1.62 13.19
N THR A 252 13.46 -2.77 13.86
CA THR A 252 14.15 -4.00 13.44
C THR A 252 13.21 -5.20 13.37
N LYS A 253 13.52 -6.16 12.50
CA LYS A 253 12.78 -7.42 12.39
C LYS A 253 12.80 -8.25 13.67
N LYS A 254 13.92 -8.20 14.43
CA LYS A 254 14.04 -8.92 15.71
C LYS A 254 13.06 -8.36 16.74
N GLU A 255 12.94 -7.05 16.79
CA GLU A 255 11.99 -6.36 17.67
C GLU A 255 10.55 -6.67 17.28
N VAL A 256 10.24 -6.67 15.97
CA VAL A 256 8.91 -7.06 15.46
C VAL A 256 8.51 -8.44 15.98
N GLN A 257 9.39 -9.43 15.86
CA GLN A 257 9.13 -10.78 16.33
C GLN A 257 8.94 -10.82 17.86
N SER A 258 9.84 -10.17 18.61
CA SER A 258 9.79 -10.13 20.08
C SER A 258 8.47 -9.54 20.58
N VAL A 259 8.07 -8.39 20.04
CA VAL A 259 6.82 -7.70 20.41
C VAL A 259 5.59 -8.51 20.01
N ALA A 260 5.61 -9.14 18.84
CA ALA A 260 4.49 -9.98 18.40
C ALA A 260 4.32 -11.20 19.30
N ASP A 261 5.43 -11.88 19.65
CA ASP A 261 5.43 -13.04 20.55
C ASP A 261 4.91 -12.67 21.94
N GLU A 262 5.35 -11.55 22.50
CA GLU A 262 4.93 -11.06 23.80
C GLU A 262 3.43 -10.72 23.82
N LEU A 263 2.94 -10.01 22.80
CA LEU A 263 1.50 -9.72 22.68
C LEU A 263 0.68 -11.00 22.49
N HIS A 264 1.20 -11.98 21.74
CA HIS A 264 0.55 -13.28 21.57
C HIS A 264 0.43 -14.03 22.89
N HIS A 265 1.51 -14.08 23.69
CA HIS A 265 1.51 -14.67 25.03
C HIS A 265 0.50 -14.01 25.98
N LYS A 266 0.31 -12.71 25.85
CA LYS A 266 -0.72 -11.94 26.59
C LYS A 266 -2.14 -12.13 26.05
N GLY A 267 -2.34 -12.93 25.00
CA GLY A 267 -3.65 -13.28 24.44
C GLY A 267 -4.23 -12.28 23.45
N PHE A 268 -3.42 -11.34 22.94
CA PHE A 268 -3.86 -10.43 21.88
C PHE A 268 -3.97 -11.14 20.51
N SER A 269 -4.88 -10.66 19.67
CA SER A 269 -5.00 -11.06 18.26
C SER A 269 -3.98 -10.28 17.44
N VAL A 270 -2.78 -10.85 17.27
CA VAL A 270 -1.62 -10.20 16.69
C VAL A 270 -1.01 -11.03 15.56
N ILE A 271 -0.45 -10.34 14.56
CA ILE A 271 0.37 -10.92 13.50
C ILE A 271 1.54 -9.99 13.20
N ASP A 272 2.67 -10.54 12.81
CA ASP A 272 3.87 -9.81 12.45
C ASP A 272 4.08 -9.77 10.93
N ILE A 273 4.83 -8.74 10.48
CA ILE A 273 5.29 -8.64 9.09
C ILE A 273 6.68 -8.00 9.03
N HIS A 274 7.64 -8.71 8.44
CA HIS A 274 9.02 -8.27 8.26
C HIS A 274 9.66 -8.86 7.01
N GLY A 275 10.88 -8.42 6.68
CA GLY A 275 11.54 -8.77 5.42
C GLY A 275 11.92 -10.24 5.25
N ASP A 276 12.00 -11.03 6.32
CA ASP A 276 12.37 -12.46 6.27
C ASP A 276 11.18 -13.37 5.93
N LEU A 277 9.94 -12.87 6.02
CA LEU A 277 8.76 -13.65 5.64
C LEU A 277 8.73 -13.90 4.14
N GLU A 278 8.36 -15.12 3.76
CA GLU A 278 8.05 -15.44 2.37
C GLU A 278 6.87 -14.57 1.88
N GLN A 279 6.86 -14.27 0.57
CA GLN A 279 5.80 -13.44 0.00
C GLN A 279 4.39 -13.98 0.27
N ARG A 280 4.25 -15.29 0.33
CA ARG A 280 2.98 -15.93 0.67
C ARG A 280 2.52 -15.61 2.09
N GLU A 281 3.44 -15.64 3.04
CA GLU A 281 3.17 -15.35 4.45
C GLU A 281 2.81 -13.89 4.63
N ARG A 282 3.54 -12.99 3.96
CA ARG A 282 3.22 -11.56 3.92
C ARG A 282 1.82 -11.30 3.35
N ASP A 283 1.49 -11.92 2.20
CA ASP A 283 0.16 -11.82 1.60
C ASP A 283 -0.93 -12.30 2.58
N GLN A 284 -0.69 -13.39 3.31
CA GLN A 284 -1.64 -13.92 4.30
C GLN A 284 -1.81 -12.99 5.50
N ALA A 285 -0.71 -12.47 6.05
CA ALA A 285 -0.73 -11.52 7.17
C ALA A 285 -1.55 -10.28 6.81
N LEU A 286 -1.29 -9.71 5.64
CA LEU A 286 -2.01 -8.54 5.16
C LEU A 286 -3.49 -8.78 4.94
N VAL A 287 -3.83 -9.93 4.35
CA VAL A 287 -5.24 -10.30 4.14
C VAL A 287 -5.95 -10.51 5.47
N GLN A 288 -5.32 -11.17 6.45
CA GLN A 288 -5.91 -11.37 7.77
C GLN A 288 -6.17 -10.04 8.47
N PHE A 289 -5.22 -9.12 8.41
CA PHE A 289 -5.37 -7.79 8.98
C PHE A 289 -6.44 -6.97 8.25
N ALA A 290 -6.41 -6.92 6.90
CA ALA A 290 -7.42 -6.24 6.09
C ALA A 290 -8.85 -6.81 6.26
N ASN A 291 -8.95 -8.08 6.58
CA ASN A 291 -10.20 -8.80 6.88
C ASN A 291 -10.68 -8.60 8.32
N LYS A 292 -9.94 -7.88 9.17
CA LYS A 292 -10.21 -7.73 10.60
C LYS A 292 -10.31 -9.09 11.34
N SER A 293 -9.60 -10.11 10.85
CA SER A 293 -9.44 -11.41 11.54
C SER A 293 -8.25 -11.42 12.51
N VAL A 294 -7.44 -10.38 12.44
CA VAL A 294 -6.40 -10.01 13.40
C VAL A 294 -6.52 -8.51 13.65
N SER A 295 -6.39 -8.07 14.89
CA SER A 295 -6.56 -6.67 15.29
C SER A 295 -5.24 -5.88 15.34
N ILE A 296 -4.12 -6.55 15.54
CA ILE A 296 -2.81 -5.91 15.72
C ILE A 296 -1.84 -6.45 14.67
N LEU A 297 -1.21 -5.54 13.93
CA LEU A 297 -0.12 -5.83 13.01
C LEU A 297 1.17 -5.24 13.59
N VAL A 298 2.18 -6.06 13.86
CA VAL A 298 3.52 -5.59 14.24
C VAL A 298 4.41 -5.59 13.00
N ALA A 299 5.04 -4.46 12.69
CA ALA A 299 5.75 -4.33 11.41
C ALA A 299 6.98 -3.43 11.49
N THR A 300 7.97 -3.67 10.60
CA THR A 300 8.96 -2.67 10.26
C THR A 300 8.40 -1.68 9.22
N ASP A 301 8.98 -0.47 9.14
CA ASP A 301 8.60 0.51 8.11
C ASP A 301 8.65 -0.06 6.70
N VAL A 302 9.70 -0.80 6.36
CA VAL A 302 9.88 -1.40 5.05
C VAL A 302 8.77 -2.43 4.75
N ALA A 303 8.41 -3.24 5.72
CA ALA A 303 7.38 -4.27 5.55
C ALA A 303 5.96 -3.69 5.55
N ALA A 304 5.74 -2.60 6.28
CA ALA A 304 4.47 -1.88 6.32
C ALA A 304 4.28 -0.91 5.13
N ARG A 305 5.34 -0.66 4.34
CA ARG A 305 5.26 0.20 3.14
C ARG A 305 4.45 -0.48 2.03
N GLY A 306 3.65 0.31 1.33
CA GLY A 306 2.80 -0.18 0.25
C GLY A 306 1.58 -0.96 0.73
N LEU A 307 1.33 -1.02 2.03
CA LEU A 307 0.11 -1.59 2.57
C LEU A 307 -1.05 -0.62 2.36
N ASP A 308 -2.12 -1.13 1.76
CA ASP A 308 -3.44 -0.47 1.75
C ASP A 308 -4.09 -0.61 3.15
N VAL A 309 -3.34 -0.12 4.17
CA VAL A 309 -3.72 -0.18 5.57
C VAL A 309 -3.85 1.26 6.06
N ASP A 310 -4.93 1.86 5.66
CA ASP A 310 -5.31 3.21 6.05
C ASP A 310 -6.54 3.15 6.95
N ASN A 311 -6.79 4.24 7.66
CA ASN A 311 -7.96 4.40 8.52
C ASN A 311 -7.94 3.46 9.74
N LEU A 312 -6.74 3.30 10.32
CA LEU A 312 -6.57 2.55 11.56
C LEU A 312 -7.14 3.31 12.76
N ASP A 313 -7.60 2.57 13.75
CA ASP A 313 -8.04 3.15 15.03
C ASP A 313 -6.85 3.69 15.81
N ALA A 314 -5.72 2.98 15.78
CA ALA A 314 -4.51 3.38 16.49
C ALA A 314 -3.21 3.02 15.76
N VAL A 315 -2.19 3.85 15.97
CA VAL A 315 -0.80 3.59 15.57
C VAL A 315 0.09 3.65 16.81
N PHE A 316 0.98 2.69 16.95
CA PHE A 316 1.96 2.65 18.02
C PHE A 316 3.36 2.69 17.43
N ASN A 317 4.17 3.68 17.81
CA ASN A 317 5.59 3.70 17.57
C ASN A 317 6.26 3.06 18.78
N PHE A 318 6.52 1.75 18.75
CA PHE A 318 7.24 1.04 19.80
C PHE A 318 8.64 1.59 19.97
N GLU A 319 9.24 2.01 18.87
CA GLU A 319 10.45 2.79 18.80
C GLU A 319 10.25 3.99 17.86
N LEU A 320 10.78 5.15 18.25
CA LEU A 320 10.82 6.32 17.37
C LEU A 320 11.66 6.03 16.13
N SER A 321 11.18 6.47 14.97
CA SER A 321 11.95 6.42 13.74
C SER A 321 13.19 7.34 13.83
N ARG A 322 14.20 7.05 12.99
CA ARG A 322 15.39 7.92 12.89
C ARG A 322 15.08 9.22 12.14
N ASP A 323 14.12 9.14 11.25
CA ASP A 323 13.68 10.22 10.37
C ASP A 323 12.28 10.69 10.80
N PRO A 324 12.09 12.00 11.06
CA PRO A 324 10.80 12.55 11.46
C PRO A 324 9.73 12.41 10.39
N GLU A 325 10.09 12.39 9.09
CA GLU A 325 9.12 12.15 8.02
C GLU A 325 8.53 10.73 8.09
N VAL A 326 9.37 9.74 8.44
CA VAL A 326 8.89 8.37 8.67
C VAL A 326 7.91 8.33 9.84
N HIS A 327 8.15 9.12 10.91
CA HIS A 327 7.21 9.26 12.01
C HIS A 327 5.84 9.76 11.51
N VAL A 328 5.83 10.81 10.71
CA VAL A 328 4.60 11.36 10.12
C VAL A 328 3.90 10.35 9.21
N HIS A 329 4.64 9.59 8.42
CA HIS A 329 4.08 8.53 7.58
C HIS A 329 3.47 7.38 8.38
N ARG A 330 4.06 7.04 9.55
CA ARG A 330 3.51 6.03 10.46
C ARG A 330 2.19 6.51 11.05
N ILE A 331 2.18 7.68 11.69
CA ILE A 331 0.96 8.23 12.31
C ILE A 331 -0.12 8.54 11.30
N GLY A 332 0.23 8.92 10.07
CA GLY A 332 -0.69 9.15 8.97
C GLY A 332 -1.42 7.89 8.47
N ARG A 333 -1.25 6.71 9.08
CA ARG A 333 -2.09 5.53 8.86
C ARG A 333 -3.41 5.59 9.62
N THR A 334 -3.56 6.51 10.55
CA THR A 334 -4.80 6.79 11.27
C THR A 334 -5.30 8.22 10.99
N GLY A 335 -6.48 8.59 11.47
CA GLY A 335 -7.03 9.94 11.38
C GLY A 335 -7.41 10.39 9.97
N ARG A 336 -7.77 9.47 9.06
CA ARG A 336 -8.18 9.81 7.69
C ARG A 336 -9.70 9.89 7.54
N ALA A 337 -10.15 10.56 6.45
CA ALA A 337 -11.56 10.68 6.08
C ALA A 337 -12.47 11.29 7.15
N GLY A 338 -11.92 12.19 7.99
CA GLY A 338 -12.69 12.86 9.05
C GLY A 338 -12.87 12.06 10.35
N SER A 339 -12.23 10.88 10.46
CA SER A 339 -12.17 10.13 11.71
C SER A 339 -11.06 10.66 12.62
N LYS A 340 -11.26 10.62 13.94
CA LYS A 340 -10.20 10.91 14.92
C LYS A 340 -9.30 9.68 15.05
N GLY A 341 -7.99 9.85 14.85
CA GLY A 341 -6.98 8.82 14.98
C GLY A 341 -6.21 8.93 16.30
N LEU A 342 -5.66 7.81 16.77
CA LEU A 342 -4.80 7.77 17.95
C LEU A 342 -3.38 7.36 17.53
N ALA A 343 -2.38 8.10 17.99
CA ALA A 343 -0.97 7.77 17.78
C ALA A 343 -0.23 7.81 19.11
N PHE A 344 0.41 6.70 19.44
CA PHE A 344 1.16 6.50 20.68
C PHE A 344 2.63 6.27 20.36
N SER A 345 3.53 6.98 21.00
CA SER A 345 4.96 6.89 20.74
C SER A 345 5.74 6.69 22.04
N PHE A 346 6.58 5.66 22.07
CA PHE A 346 7.46 5.40 23.21
C PHE A 346 8.86 5.94 22.94
N PHE A 347 9.47 6.56 23.95
CA PHE A 347 10.83 7.04 23.91
C PHE A 347 11.51 6.89 25.27
N GLY A 348 12.83 6.80 25.27
CA GLY A 348 13.65 6.76 26.47
C GLY A 348 14.72 7.86 26.44
N GLU A 349 15.61 7.89 27.43
CA GLU A 349 16.67 8.92 27.50
C GLU A 349 17.58 8.94 26.27
N LYS A 350 17.83 7.77 25.66
CA LYS A 350 18.67 7.65 24.47
C LYS A 350 18.01 8.20 23.19
N ASP A 351 16.72 8.47 23.22
CA ASP A 351 15.96 8.95 22.07
C ASP A 351 15.88 10.48 21.97
N GLY A 352 16.56 11.24 22.86
CA GLY A 352 16.46 12.70 22.92
C GLY A 352 16.73 13.41 21.58
N LEU A 353 17.72 12.95 20.79
CA LEU A 353 17.97 13.49 19.45
C LEU A 353 16.83 13.24 18.47
N ARG A 354 16.15 12.08 18.58
CA ARG A 354 15.00 11.75 17.73
C ARG A 354 13.78 12.59 18.10
N VAL A 355 13.57 12.78 19.40
CA VAL A 355 12.52 13.66 19.93
C VAL A 355 12.72 15.08 19.41
N ALA A 356 13.91 15.66 19.58
CA ALA A 356 14.22 17.01 19.12
C ALA A 356 13.98 17.20 17.60
N ARG A 357 14.32 16.20 16.78
CA ARG A 357 14.05 16.24 15.34
C ARG A 357 12.55 16.18 15.02
N ILE A 358 11.77 15.44 15.81
CA ILE A 358 10.31 15.38 15.65
C ILE A 358 9.68 16.71 16.06
N GLU A 359 10.13 17.32 17.14
CA GLU A 359 9.69 18.64 17.61
C GLU A 359 9.95 19.72 16.54
N GLU A 360 11.18 19.76 16.01
CA GLU A 360 11.56 20.70 14.95
C GLU A 360 10.73 20.50 13.69
N TYR A 361 10.54 19.24 13.26
CA TYR A 361 9.84 18.92 12.02
C TYR A 361 8.32 19.15 12.09
N LEU A 362 7.71 18.88 13.25
CA LEU A 362 6.27 19.06 13.47
C LEU A 362 5.91 20.44 14.05
N GLU A 363 6.92 21.27 14.36
CA GLU A 363 6.75 22.58 15.01
C GLU A 363 5.91 22.47 16.28
N MET A 364 6.16 21.42 17.10
CA MET A 364 5.43 21.14 18.33
C MET A 364 6.35 20.65 19.45
N ASP A 365 6.05 20.97 20.69
CA ASP A 365 6.75 20.41 21.85
C ASP A 365 6.24 18.99 22.16
N VAL A 366 7.17 18.06 22.42
CA VAL A 366 6.85 16.71 22.88
C VAL A 366 6.75 16.71 24.41
N VAL A 367 5.54 16.83 24.91
CA VAL A 367 5.27 16.74 26.35
C VAL A 367 4.97 15.28 26.70
N PRO A 368 5.78 14.65 27.61
CA PRO A 368 5.52 13.28 28.03
C PRO A 368 4.17 13.14 28.73
N ALA A 369 3.34 12.25 28.21
CA ALA A 369 2.07 11.89 28.83
C ALA A 369 2.29 10.87 29.95
N THR A 370 1.39 10.85 30.94
CA THR A 370 1.37 9.83 31.98
C THR A 370 0.64 8.58 31.47
N LEU A 371 1.26 7.41 31.63
CA LEU A 371 0.62 6.14 31.28
C LEU A 371 -0.67 5.97 32.11
N PRO A 372 -1.75 5.47 31.48
CA PRO A 372 -2.97 5.17 32.22
C PRO A 372 -2.74 4.08 33.26
N ALA A 373 -3.57 4.05 34.31
CA ALA A 373 -3.56 2.96 35.28
C ALA A 373 -3.71 1.60 34.59
N LYS A 374 -3.18 0.53 35.19
CA LYS A 374 -3.29 -0.82 34.62
C LYS A 374 -4.75 -1.18 34.36
N SER A 375 -5.06 -1.49 33.10
CA SER A 375 -6.39 -1.90 32.67
C SER A 375 -6.67 -3.34 33.09
N ASN A 376 -7.86 -3.61 33.59
CA ASN A 376 -8.37 -4.95 33.90
C ASN A 376 -9.17 -5.57 32.74
N GLN A 377 -9.19 -4.91 31.57
CA GLN A 377 -9.91 -5.43 30.41
C GLN A 377 -9.20 -6.64 29.81
N GLN A 378 -9.96 -7.50 29.13
CA GLN A 378 -9.38 -8.58 28.34
C GLN A 378 -8.97 -8.05 26.95
N PRO A 379 -7.94 -8.65 26.32
CA PRO A 379 -7.54 -8.29 24.96
C PRO A 379 -8.73 -8.35 23.99
N TYR A 380 -8.85 -7.34 23.14
CA TYR A 380 -9.86 -7.32 22.09
C TYR A 380 -9.71 -8.55 21.19
N GLN A 381 -10.81 -9.24 20.95
CA GLN A 381 -10.85 -10.42 20.09
C GLN A 381 -11.49 -10.07 18.76
N ALA A 382 -10.78 -10.38 17.68
CA ALA A 382 -11.27 -10.19 16.33
C ALA A 382 -12.62 -10.91 16.14
N LYS A 383 -13.60 -10.21 15.57
CA LYS A 383 -14.95 -10.74 15.30
C LYS A 383 -15.00 -11.62 14.04
N MET A 384 -14.02 -11.41 13.14
CA MET A 384 -13.92 -12.11 11.87
C MET A 384 -12.87 -13.21 11.92
N VAL A 385 -12.97 -14.15 11.00
CA VAL A 385 -11.91 -15.11 10.66
C VAL A 385 -11.72 -15.14 9.16
N THR A 386 -10.50 -15.45 8.71
CA THR A 386 -10.18 -15.58 7.29
C THR A 386 -10.13 -17.05 6.89
N ILE A 387 -10.91 -17.42 5.89
CA ILE A 387 -10.86 -18.74 5.25
C ILE A 387 -10.01 -18.63 3.99
N ASN A 388 -8.95 -19.45 3.90
CA ASN A 388 -8.18 -19.65 2.67
C ASN A 388 -8.85 -20.73 1.83
N ILE A 389 -8.96 -20.49 0.53
CA ILE A 389 -9.50 -21.40 -0.49
C ILE A 389 -8.39 -21.68 -1.49
N ASP A 390 -8.10 -22.96 -1.77
CA ASP A 390 -7.07 -23.36 -2.73
C ASP A 390 -7.58 -23.28 -4.18
N GLY A 391 -8.15 -22.13 -4.53
CA GLY A 391 -8.66 -21.79 -5.85
C GLY A 391 -8.68 -20.28 -6.05
N GLY A 392 -8.19 -19.81 -7.21
CA GLY A 392 -8.06 -18.38 -7.50
C GLY A 392 -8.39 -18.03 -8.95
N LYS A 393 -7.82 -16.92 -9.42
CA LYS A 393 -8.05 -16.38 -10.77
C LYS A 393 -7.73 -17.40 -11.89
N LYS A 394 -6.68 -18.22 -11.73
CA LYS A 394 -6.30 -19.28 -12.69
C LYS A 394 -7.36 -20.39 -12.83
N GLN A 395 -8.09 -20.64 -11.76
CA GLN A 395 -9.23 -21.57 -11.75
C GLN A 395 -10.55 -20.86 -12.14
N LYS A 396 -10.47 -19.60 -12.60
CA LYS A 396 -11.61 -18.76 -12.98
C LYS A 396 -12.60 -18.49 -11.83
N VAL A 397 -12.14 -18.59 -10.57
CA VAL A 397 -12.94 -18.24 -9.40
C VAL A 397 -13.11 -16.73 -9.35
N ARG A 398 -14.31 -16.26 -9.06
CA ARG A 398 -14.68 -14.84 -8.90
C ARG A 398 -15.24 -14.59 -7.51
N PRO A 399 -15.24 -13.35 -7.00
CA PRO A 399 -15.83 -13.04 -5.70
C PRO A 399 -17.29 -13.48 -5.58
N GLY A 400 -18.08 -13.30 -6.65
CA GLY A 400 -19.48 -13.71 -6.68
C GLY A 400 -19.69 -15.24 -6.60
N ASP A 401 -18.73 -16.04 -7.09
CA ASP A 401 -18.80 -17.50 -6.97
C ASP A 401 -18.61 -17.95 -5.51
N ILE A 402 -17.68 -17.28 -4.78
CA ILE A 402 -17.43 -17.54 -3.35
C ILE A 402 -18.63 -17.07 -2.52
N LEU A 403 -19.11 -15.86 -2.79
CA LEU A 403 -20.29 -15.31 -2.09
C LEU A 403 -21.51 -16.20 -2.33
N GLY A 404 -21.80 -16.56 -3.59
CA GLY A 404 -22.92 -17.42 -3.95
C GLY A 404 -22.83 -18.82 -3.33
N CYS A 405 -21.61 -19.39 -3.22
CA CYS A 405 -21.39 -20.66 -2.51
C CYS A 405 -21.73 -20.54 -1.03
N LEU A 406 -21.26 -19.45 -0.37
CA LEU A 406 -21.48 -19.22 1.06
C LEU A 406 -22.93 -18.91 1.43
N THR A 407 -23.63 -18.16 0.54
CA THR A 407 -24.99 -17.64 0.82
C THR A 407 -26.09 -18.45 0.14
N GLY A 408 -25.75 -19.57 -0.53
CA GLY A 408 -26.70 -20.46 -1.19
C GLY A 408 -27.64 -21.16 -0.21
N LYS A 409 -28.45 -22.08 -0.74
CA LYS A 409 -29.43 -22.84 0.04
C LYS A 409 -28.74 -23.49 1.26
N ASN A 410 -29.21 -23.20 2.47
CA ASN A 410 -28.62 -23.61 3.76
C ASN A 410 -27.23 -23.01 4.06
N GLY A 411 -26.83 -21.95 3.36
CA GLY A 411 -25.58 -21.21 3.62
C GLY A 411 -25.65 -20.31 4.86
N ILE A 412 -24.75 -19.32 4.88
CA ILE A 412 -24.70 -18.27 5.92
C ILE A 412 -25.34 -16.97 5.38
N PRO A 413 -25.81 -16.08 6.24
CA PRO A 413 -26.28 -14.76 5.83
C PRO A 413 -25.19 -13.96 5.11
N GLY A 414 -25.54 -13.25 4.04
CA GLY A 414 -24.60 -12.41 3.29
C GLY A 414 -23.99 -11.29 4.12
N SER A 415 -24.71 -10.78 5.13
CA SER A 415 -24.20 -9.78 6.08
C SER A 415 -23.05 -10.28 6.95
N GLN A 416 -22.90 -11.59 7.10
CA GLN A 416 -21.81 -12.22 7.86
C GLN A 416 -20.59 -12.58 6.99
N VAL A 417 -20.64 -12.23 5.69
CA VAL A 417 -19.51 -12.38 4.76
C VAL A 417 -18.84 -11.03 4.58
N GLY A 418 -17.56 -10.95 4.91
CA GLY A 418 -16.75 -9.74 4.76
C GLY A 418 -16.00 -9.70 3.42
N LYS A 419 -14.80 -9.11 3.44
CA LYS A 419 -13.97 -8.93 2.24
C LYS A 419 -13.56 -10.25 1.60
N ILE A 420 -13.52 -10.26 0.26
CA ILE A 420 -13.04 -11.39 -0.55
C ILE A 420 -11.82 -10.94 -1.34
N HIS A 421 -10.70 -11.61 -1.16
CA HIS A 421 -9.45 -11.34 -1.86
C HIS A 421 -9.11 -12.48 -2.82
N LEU A 422 -8.83 -12.16 -4.09
CA LEU A 422 -8.49 -13.12 -5.13
C LEU A 422 -7.04 -12.99 -5.56
N PHE A 423 -6.30 -14.07 -5.37
CA PHE A 423 -4.93 -14.26 -5.85
C PHE A 423 -4.90 -15.20 -7.07
N PRO A 424 -3.77 -15.35 -7.75
CA PRO A 424 -3.70 -16.20 -8.94
C PRO A 424 -4.17 -17.64 -8.71
N VAL A 425 -3.78 -18.27 -7.59
CA VAL A 425 -4.06 -19.69 -7.29
C VAL A 425 -4.81 -19.89 -5.97
N ARG A 426 -5.20 -18.83 -5.29
CA ARG A 426 -5.89 -18.84 -3.99
C ARG A 426 -6.90 -17.73 -3.90
N ALA A 427 -7.84 -17.91 -2.99
CA ALA A 427 -8.74 -16.86 -2.55
C ALA A 427 -8.84 -16.86 -1.02
N TYR A 428 -9.19 -15.73 -0.47
CA TYR A 428 -9.43 -15.55 0.95
C TYR A 428 -10.76 -14.86 1.14
N VAL A 429 -11.53 -15.31 2.10
CA VAL A 429 -12.81 -14.68 2.45
C VAL A 429 -12.88 -14.50 3.95
N ALA A 430 -13.29 -13.32 4.37
CA ALA A 430 -13.63 -13.03 5.76
C ALA A 430 -15.04 -13.51 6.05
N VAL A 431 -15.24 -14.14 7.20
CA VAL A 431 -16.56 -14.47 7.73
C VAL A 431 -16.59 -14.21 9.23
N GLU A 432 -17.77 -13.93 9.77
CA GLU A 432 -17.91 -13.81 11.22
C GLU A 432 -17.51 -15.10 11.94
N LYS A 433 -16.84 -14.97 13.09
CA LYS A 433 -16.34 -16.07 13.91
C LYS A 433 -17.47 -17.04 14.30
N SER A 434 -18.67 -16.51 14.55
CA SER A 434 -19.87 -17.26 14.90
C SER A 434 -20.29 -18.30 13.86
N VAL A 435 -20.06 -18.02 12.59
CA VAL A 435 -20.46 -18.90 11.46
C VAL A 435 -19.27 -19.58 10.75
N ALA A 436 -18.06 -19.42 11.26
CA ALA A 436 -16.83 -19.88 10.62
C ALA A 436 -16.82 -21.38 10.29
N LYS A 437 -17.25 -22.23 11.20
CA LYS A 437 -17.33 -23.69 11.00
C LYS A 437 -18.30 -24.04 9.88
N LYS A 438 -19.50 -23.41 9.89
CA LYS A 438 -20.51 -23.62 8.85
C LYS A 438 -20.03 -23.12 7.49
N ALA A 439 -19.42 -21.94 7.44
CA ALA A 439 -18.83 -21.38 6.23
C ALA A 439 -17.75 -22.30 5.62
N LEU A 440 -16.84 -22.82 6.47
CA LEU A 440 -15.80 -23.76 6.04
C LEU A 440 -16.41 -25.03 5.44
N GLN A 441 -17.41 -25.63 6.11
CA GLN A 441 -18.11 -26.80 5.60
C GLN A 441 -18.82 -26.53 4.27
N THR A 442 -19.48 -25.37 4.14
CA THR A 442 -20.17 -24.96 2.93
C THR A 442 -19.22 -24.82 1.74
N ILE A 443 -18.04 -24.22 1.94
CA ILE A 443 -17.02 -24.12 0.89
C ILE A 443 -16.43 -25.47 0.55
N SER A 444 -16.09 -26.29 1.56
CA SER A 444 -15.44 -27.58 1.35
C SER A 444 -16.33 -28.61 0.66
N ASN A 445 -17.64 -28.58 0.94
CA ASN A 445 -18.63 -29.50 0.35
C ASN A 445 -19.30 -28.93 -0.90
N GLY A 446 -19.24 -27.62 -1.08
CA GLY A 446 -19.84 -26.91 -2.21
C GLY A 446 -19.02 -26.99 -3.49
N LYS A 447 -19.65 -26.60 -4.61
CA LYS A 447 -18.97 -26.46 -5.89
C LYS A 447 -18.98 -25.01 -6.33
N MET A 448 -17.81 -24.51 -6.70
CA MET A 448 -17.65 -23.22 -7.38
C MET A 448 -17.16 -23.46 -8.79
N LYS A 449 -17.89 -22.95 -9.82
CA LYS A 449 -17.59 -23.25 -11.23
C LYS A 449 -17.53 -24.76 -11.56
N GLY A 450 -18.40 -25.55 -10.92
CA GLY A 450 -18.44 -27.00 -11.11
C GLY A 450 -17.31 -27.80 -10.42
N ARG A 451 -16.42 -27.10 -9.70
CA ARG A 451 -15.26 -27.71 -8.99
C ARG A 451 -15.39 -27.57 -7.49
N GLN A 452 -14.86 -28.52 -6.77
CA GLN A 452 -14.70 -28.47 -5.32
C GLN A 452 -13.29 -27.98 -4.98
N PHE A 453 -13.15 -27.13 -3.95
CA PHE A 453 -11.89 -26.56 -3.51
C PHE A 453 -11.63 -26.90 -2.04
N ARG A 454 -10.39 -27.22 -1.72
CA ARG A 454 -9.98 -27.32 -0.33
C ARG A 454 -10.02 -25.94 0.31
N ALA A 455 -10.47 -25.88 1.56
CA ALA A 455 -10.48 -24.66 2.33
C ALA A 455 -10.04 -24.92 3.77
N ARG A 456 -9.49 -23.88 4.39
CA ARG A 456 -9.08 -23.92 5.81
C ARG A 456 -9.19 -22.54 6.44
N ILE A 457 -9.48 -22.49 7.72
CA ILE A 457 -9.38 -21.26 8.50
C ILE A 457 -7.89 -20.97 8.70
N LEU A 458 -7.48 -19.72 8.47
CA LEU A 458 -6.15 -19.24 8.86
C LEU A 458 -6.15 -19.01 10.38
N LYS A 459 -5.08 -19.45 11.01
CA LYS A 459 -4.84 -19.23 12.46
C LYS A 459 -4.05 -17.97 12.64
#